data_4cffcb0c7689dc18fdf378d902ddc2f6
#
_entry.id   4cffcb0c7689dc18fdf378d902ddc2f6
#
_cell.length_a   1.000
_cell.length_b   1.000
_cell.length_c   1.000
_cell.angle_alpha   90.00
_cell.angle_beta   90.00
_cell.angle_gamma   90.00
#
_symmetry.space_group_name_H-M   'P 1'
#
loop_
_entity.id
_entity.type
_entity.pdbx_description
1 polymer ?
#
loop_
_entity_poly.entity_id
_entity_poly.type
_entity_poly.pdbx_seq_one_letter_code
_entity_poly.pdbx_strand_id
1 'polypeptide(L)'
;MDGPPVEFIWHDGPVPADLPVTQVYGWLLCPVSGRVLIQEQDDGTFSLPGGTPEPFDAGRDATLAREAFEENQVRISATTAYLGYQEVRQPGRLVIAQLRMAGIITEFASRAPDPDNGRVNRRYMTSLAAAPGVLGWGQPGEAQARAAAEAGRRWGLPVDRPAAAGYED
;
A
#
# COMPACT_ATOMS: atom_id res chain seq x y z
N MET A 1 22.58 -14.78 15.43
CA MET A 1 23.19 -13.53 14.93
C MET A 1 22.23 -12.91 13.95
N ASP A 2 21.61 -11.82 14.32
CA ASP A 2 20.78 -11.07 13.40
C ASP A 2 21.68 -10.51 12.31
N GLY A 3 21.26 -10.68 11.06
CA GLY A 3 21.95 -10.09 9.91
C GLY A 3 21.96 -8.56 10.03
N PRO A 4 22.79 -7.86 9.26
CA PRO A 4 22.79 -6.41 9.28
C PRO A 4 21.40 -5.88 8.97
N PRO A 5 20.96 -4.79 9.63
CA PRO A 5 19.61 -4.27 9.51
C PRO A 5 19.32 -3.80 8.08
N VAL A 6 18.09 -4.05 7.64
CA VAL A 6 17.58 -3.45 6.40
C VAL A 6 17.23 -1.99 6.69
N GLU A 7 17.71 -1.08 5.86
CA GLU A 7 17.43 0.33 5.96
C GLU A 7 16.35 0.73 4.94
N PHE A 8 15.34 1.45 5.42
CA PHE A 8 14.24 1.98 4.60
C PHE A 8 14.28 3.50 4.63
N ILE A 9 14.42 4.13 3.45
CA ILE A 9 14.51 5.58 3.33
C ILE A 9 13.36 6.07 2.43
N TRP A 10 12.52 6.96 2.98
CA TRP A 10 11.41 7.54 2.23
C TRP A 10 11.88 8.71 1.36
N HIS A 11 11.40 8.72 0.10
CA HIS A 11 11.59 9.81 -0.86
C HIS A 11 10.25 10.16 -1.50
N ASP A 12 9.90 11.43 -1.49
CA ASP A 12 8.66 11.94 -2.09
C ASP A 12 8.82 12.36 -3.57
N GLY A 13 10.03 12.30 -4.10
CA GLY A 13 10.36 12.63 -5.48
C GLY A 13 10.25 11.44 -6.45
N PRO A 14 10.61 11.66 -7.72
CA PRO A 14 10.64 10.60 -8.71
C PRO A 14 11.75 9.58 -8.42
N VAL A 15 11.52 8.34 -8.85
CA VAL A 15 12.55 7.29 -8.73
C VAL A 15 13.70 7.62 -9.69
N PRO A 16 14.97 7.62 -9.23
CA PRO A 16 16.13 7.71 -10.12
C PRO A 16 16.12 6.62 -11.19
N ALA A 17 16.52 6.98 -12.40
CA ALA A 17 16.45 6.07 -13.55
C ALA A 17 17.30 4.79 -13.39
N ASP A 18 18.35 4.85 -12.58
CA ASP A 18 19.26 3.74 -12.30
C ASP A 18 18.83 2.87 -11.10
N LEU A 19 17.73 3.24 -10.41
CA LEU A 19 17.24 2.52 -9.24
C LEU A 19 16.12 1.55 -9.65
N PRO A 20 16.32 0.22 -9.55
CA PRO A 20 15.30 -0.74 -9.95
C PRO A 20 14.05 -0.65 -9.07
N VAL A 21 12.88 -0.59 -9.69
CA VAL A 21 11.59 -0.72 -9.02
C VAL A 21 11.22 -2.18 -8.95
N THR A 22 11.11 -2.73 -7.74
CA THR A 22 10.82 -4.15 -7.55
C THR A 22 9.42 -4.42 -7.02
N GLN A 23 8.77 -3.43 -6.44
CA GLN A 23 7.43 -3.58 -5.86
C GLN A 23 6.63 -2.28 -5.97
N VAL A 24 5.30 -2.43 -6.00
CA VAL A 24 4.33 -1.34 -5.98
C VAL A 24 3.32 -1.62 -4.88
N TYR A 25 3.17 -0.70 -3.94
CA TYR A 25 2.21 -0.78 -2.83
C TYR A 25 1.24 0.39 -2.84
N GLY A 26 0.03 0.18 -2.35
CA GLY A 26 -1.02 1.19 -2.38
C GLY A 26 -1.66 1.50 -1.03
N TRP A 27 -1.81 2.79 -0.78
CA TRP A 27 -2.71 3.35 0.23
C TRP A 27 -4.09 3.43 -0.40
N LEU A 28 -4.91 2.39 -0.20
CA LEU A 28 -6.22 2.25 -0.85
C LEU A 28 -7.31 2.81 0.05
N LEU A 29 -7.99 3.83 -0.43
CA LEU A 29 -8.94 4.64 0.33
C LEU A 29 -10.39 4.26 0.01
N CYS A 30 -11.19 4.08 1.05
CA CYS A 30 -12.64 3.93 0.92
C CYS A 30 -13.28 5.30 0.70
N PRO A 31 -14.01 5.53 -0.40
CA PRO A 31 -14.58 6.84 -0.69
C PRO A 31 -15.74 7.23 0.23
N VAL A 32 -16.36 6.28 0.91
CA VAL A 32 -17.48 6.53 1.83
C VAL A 32 -16.99 6.91 3.23
N SER A 33 -16.01 6.16 3.76
CA SER A 33 -15.53 6.36 5.14
C SER A 33 -14.23 7.16 5.25
N GLY A 34 -13.47 7.28 4.16
CA GLY A 34 -12.12 7.86 4.18
C GLY A 34 -11.06 6.98 4.82
N ARG A 35 -11.43 5.76 5.26
CA ARG A 35 -10.50 4.80 5.85
C ARG A 35 -9.59 4.19 4.79
N VAL A 36 -8.42 3.77 5.22
CA VAL A 36 -7.43 3.07 4.37
C VAL A 36 -7.45 1.57 4.68
N LEU A 37 -7.26 0.77 3.63
CA LEU A 37 -7.14 -0.68 3.74
C LEU A 37 -5.73 -1.07 4.16
N ILE A 38 -5.64 -1.79 5.27
CA ILE A 38 -4.43 -2.47 5.72
C ILE A 38 -4.67 -3.97 5.64
N GLN A 39 -3.76 -4.67 5.00
CA GLN A 39 -3.80 -6.11 4.87
C GLN A 39 -3.29 -6.76 6.16
N GLU A 40 -4.15 -7.53 6.83
CA GLU A 40 -3.74 -8.35 7.95
C GLU A 40 -3.48 -9.78 7.48
N GLN A 41 -2.26 -10.24 7.66
CA GLN A 41 -1.85 -11.59 7.28
C GLN A 41 -2.18 -12.59 8.39
N ASP A 42 -2.15 -13.88 8.06
CA ASP A 42 -2.48 -14.97 8.98
C ASP A 42 -1.52 -15.10 10.16
N ASP A 43 -0.30 -14.57 10.05
CA ASP A 43 0.68 -14.49 11.14
C ASP A 43 0.48 -13.27 12.07
N GLY A 44 -0.55 -12.46 11.83
CA GLY A 44 -0.85 -11.26 12.60
C GLY A 44 -0.06 -10.02 12.19
N THR A 45 0.75 -10.08 11.14
CA THR A 45 1.46 -8.92 10.61
C THR A 45 0.57 -8.09 9.70
N PHE A 46 0.86 -6.79 9.61
CA PHE A 46 0.12 -5.83 8.79
C PHE A 46 1.01 -5.27 7.68
N SER A 47 0.44 -5.10 6.50
CA SER A 47 1.12 -4.49 5.36
C SER A 47 0.12 -3.73 4.48
N LEU A 48 0.64 -2.96 3.52
CA LEU A 48 -0.18 -2.42 2.44
C LEU A 48 -0.37 -3.47 1.36
N PRO A 49 -1.52 -3.47 0.65
CA PRO A 49 -1.66 -4.25 -0.58
C PRO A 49 -0.63 -3.84 -1.63
N GLY A 50 -0.09 -4.82 -2.33
CA GLY A 50 0.86 -4.58 -3.39
C GLY A 50 1.80 -5.75 -3.64
N GLY A 51 2.61 -5.63 -4.65
CA GLY A 51 3.55 -6.69 -5.00
C GLY A 51 4.41 -6.35 -6.20
N THR A 52 4.93 -7.39 -6.83
CA THR A 52 5.91 -7.31 -7.90
C THR A 52 5.25 -7.00 -9.24
N PRO A 53 5.73 -5.99 -9.99
CA PRO A 53 5.31 -5.79 -11.37
C PRO A 53 5.56 -7.02 -12.24
N GLU A 54 4.56 -7.40 -13.02
CA GLU A 54 4.66 -8.50 -13.97
C GLU A 54 4.85 -7.96 -15.40
N PRO A 55 5.48 -8.75 -16.30
CA PRO A 55 5.73 -8.30 -17.68
C PRO A 55 4.47 -7.91 -18.46
N PHE A 56 3.31 -8.48 -18.10
CA PHE A 56 2.02 -8.18 -18.73
C PHE A 56 1.31 -6.96 -18.12
N ASP A 57 1.79 -6.43 -17.00
CA ASP A 57 1.22 -5.22 -16.42
C ASP A 57 1.54 -4.01 -17.32
N ALA A 58 0.51 -3.22 -17.66
CA ALA A 58 0.68 -2.05 -18.53
C ALA A 58 1.39 -0.86 -17.84
N GLY A 59 1.75 -1.00 -16.58
CA GLY A 59 2.43 0.00 -15.77
C GLY A 59 2.14 -0.20 -14.30
N ARG A 60 2.63 0.71 -13.47
CA ARG A 60 2.47 0.63 -12.01
C ARG A 60 1.01 0.62 -11.55
N ASP A 61 0.14 1.33 -12.25
CA ASP A 61 -1.29 1.36 -11.94
C ASP A 61 -1.93 -0.01 -12.14
N ALA A 62 -1.57 -0.70 -13.22
CA ALA A 62 -2.03 -2.06 -13.51
C ALA A 62 -1.50 -3.07 -12.48
N THR A 63 -0.24 -2.94 -12.08
CA THR A 63 0.33 -3.76 -11.00
C THR A 63 -0.46 -3.58 -9.71
N LEU A 64 -0.72 -2.34 -9.30
CA LEU A 64 -1.47 -2.05 -8.09
C LEU A 64 -2.88 -2.62 -8.14
N ALA A 65 -3.59 -2.43 -9.25
CA ALA A 65 -4.95 -2.94 -9.43
C ALA A 65 -5.01 -4.48 -9.36
N ARG A 66 -4.06 -5.16 -10.00
CA ARG A 66 -3.95 -6.62 -10.00
C ARG A 66 -3.67 -7.14 -8.59
N GLU A 67 -2.67 -6.62 -7.91
CA GLU A 67 -2.29 -7.04 -6.55
C GLU A 67 -3.39 -6.77 -5.54
N ALA A 68 -4.05 -5.61 -5.61
CA ALA A 68 -5.17 -5.28 -4.74
C ALA A 68 -6.30 -6.31 -4.85
N PHE A 69 -6.57 -6.77 -6.06
CA PHE A 69 -7.59 -7.81 -6.27
C PHE A 69 -7.11 -9.20 -5.86
N GLU A 70 -5.90 -9.58 -6.24
CA GLU A 70 -5.34 -10.90 -5.89
C GLU A 70 -5.21 -11.11 -4.39
N GLU A 71 -4.67 -10.12 -3.68
CA GLU A 71 -4.41 -10.22 -2.25
C GLU A 71 -5.62 -9.95 -1.37
N ASN A 72 -6.48 -9.00 -1.74
CA ASN A 72 -7.55 -8.50 -0.87
C ASN A 72 -8.94 -8.49 -1.52
N GLN A 73 -9.06 -8.90 -2.77
CA GLN A 73 -10.31 -8.91 -3.53
C GLN A 73 -11.03 -7.57 -3.51
N VAL A 74 -10.26 -6.49 -3.60
CA VAL A 74 -10.80 -5.14 -3.81
C VAL A 74 -10.51 -4.67 -5.22
N ARG A 75 -11.47 -3.99 -5.83
CA ARG A 75 -11.28 -3.27 -7.09
C ARG A 75 -11.02 -1.81 -6.79
N ILE A 76 -10.16 -1.21 -7.59
CA ILE A 76 -9.82 0.20 -7.46
C ILE A 76 -10.17 0.97 -8.73
N SER A 77 -10.40 2.26 -8.57
CA SER A 77 -10.59 3.20 -9.68
C SER A 77 -9.33 3.29 -10.54
N ALA A 78 -9.50 3.62 -11.82
CA ALA A 78 -8.39 3.97 -12.70
C ALA A 78 -7.65 5.25 -12.25
N THR A 79 -8.27 6.07 -11.41
CA THR A 79 -7.65 7.26 -10.83
C THR A 79 -6.74 6.85 -9.67
N THR A 80 -5.44 7.06 -9.84
CA THR A 80 -4.41 6.81 -8.83
C THR A 80 -3.51 8.01 -8.69
N ALA A 81 -2.70 8.04 -7.63
CA ALA A 81 -1.67 9.05 -7.44
C ALA A 81 -0.36 8.39 -7.03
N TYR A 82 0.73 8.82 -7.65
CA TYR A 82 2.07 8.49 -7.20
C TYR A 82 2.41 9.32 -5.96
N LEU A 83 2.87 8.69 -4.89
CA LEU A 83 3.20 9.37 -3.64
C LEU A 83 4.70 9.54 -3.44
N GLY A 84 5.47 8.59 -3.91
CA GLY A 84 6.90 8.52 -3.69
C GLY A 84 7.39 7.07 -3.69
N TYR A 85 8.59 6.86 -3.19
CA TYR A 85 9.15 5.52 -3.10
C TYR A 85 9.95 5.32 -1.82
N GLN A 86 10.02 4.08 -1.40
CA GLN A 86 10.89 3.65 -0.33
C GLN A 86 12.13 3.01 -0.93
N GLU A 87 13.28 3.62 -0.68
CA GLU A 87 14.57 3.04 -1.00
C GLU A 87 14.90 1.98 0.04
N VAL A 88 15.25 0.81 -0.43
CA VAL A 88 15.58 -0.33 0.44
C VAL A 88 17.05 -0.66 0.28
N ARG A 89 17.80 -0.55 1.36
CA ARG A 89 19.21 -0.87 1.44
C ARG A 89 19.42 -2.07 2.35
N GLN A 90 20.03 -3.09 1.81
CA GLN A 90 20.43 -4.27 2.56
C GLN A 90 21.87 -4.60 2.22
N PRO A 91 22.77 -4.72 3.19
CA PRO A 91 24.17 -5.05 2.94
C PRO A 91 24.32 -6.30 2.06
N GLY A 92 25.18 -6.20 1.05
CA GLY A 92 25.42 -7.28 0.09
C GLY A 92 24.33 -7.49 -0.95
N ARG A 93 23.30 -6.63 -0.99
CA ARG A 93 22.25 -6.67 -2.00
C ARG A 93 22.17 -5.37 -2.79
N LEU A 94 21.60 -5.47 -3.99
CA LEU A 94 21.29 -4.30 -4.81
C LEU A 94 20.31 -3.39 -4.09
N VAL A 95 20.56 -2.08 -4.13
CA VAL A 95 19.60 -1.08 -3.64
C VAL A 95 18.42 -1.04 -4.58
N ILE A 96 17.21 -1.05 -4.05
CA ILE A 96 15.96 -1.11 -4.82
C ILE A 96 14.97 -0.04 -4.37
N ALA A 97 13.97 0.21 -5.22
CA ALA A 97 12.84 1.08 -4.90
C ALA A 97 11.55 0.27 -4.81
N GLN A 98 10.76 0.58 -3.79
CA GLN A 98 9.38 0.12 -3.65
C GLN A 98 8.47 1.33 -3.78
N LEU A 99 7.64 1.38 -4.80
CA LEU A 99 6.73 2.50 -5.04
C LEU A 99 5.60 2.54 -4.00
N ARG A 100 5.17 3.74 -3.70
CA ARG A 100 3.95 4.00 -2.93
C ARG A 100 3.00 4.82 -3.76
N MET A 101 1.77 4.35 -3.85
CA MET A 101 0.69 5.00 -4.59
C MET A 101 -0.53 5.16 -3.67
N ALA A 102 -1.45 6.04 -4.04
CA ALA A 102 -2.79 6.07 -3.49
C ALA A 102 -3.79 5.63 -4.54
N GLY A 103 -4.86 4.98 -4.12
CA GLY A 103 -5.96 4.56 -4.99
C GLY A 103 -7.30 4.65 -4.27
N ILE A 104 -8.38 4.58 -5.04
CA ILE A 104 -9.76 4.66 -4.53
C ILE A 104 -10.40 3.27 -4.67
N ILE A 105 -10.87 2.70 -3.57
CA ILE A 105 -11.61 1.43 -3.59
C ILE A 105 -12.98 1.67 -4.18
N THR A 106 -13.35 0.87 -5.18
CA THR A 106 -14.67 0.92 -5.83
C THR A 106 -15.55 -0.27 -5.47
N GLU A 107 -14.97 -1.37 -5.05
CA GLU A 107 -15.70 -2.59 -4.72
C GLU A 107 -14.90 -3.45 -3.73
N PHE A 108 -15.62 -3.99 -2.74
CA PHE A 108 -15.16 -5.09 -1.91
C PHE A 108 -15.83 -6.38 -2.40
N ALA A 109 -15.11 -7.20 -3.16
CA ALA A 109 -15.61 -8.50 -3.57
C ALA A 109 -15.51 -9.52 -2.43
N SER A 110 -16.13 -10.70 -2.59
CA SER A 110 -16.03 -11.77 -1.62
C SER A 110 -14.57 -12.19 -1.42
N ARG A 111 -14.16 -12.38 -0.16
CA ARG A 111 -12.79 -12.81 0.13
C ARG A 111 -12.50 -14.17 -0.51
N ALA A 112 -11.31 -14.31 -1.03
CA ALA A 112 -10.82 -15.50 -1.70
C ALA A 112 -9.32 -15.69 -1.42
N PRO A 113 -8.79 -16.90 -1.60
CA PRO A 113 -7.36 -17.11 -1.50
C PRO A 113 -6.57 -16.31 -2.55
N ASP A 114 -5.44 -15.77 -2.12
CA ASP A 114 -4.45 -15.19 -3.02
C ASP A 114 -3.93 -16.30 -3.96
N PRO A 115 -3.99 -16.09 -5.28
CA PRO A 115 -3.55 -17.12 -6.25
C PRO A 115 -2.05 -17.45 -6.14
N ASP A 116 -1.23 -16.54 -5.60
CA ASP A 116 0.21 -16.75 -5.48
C ASP A 116 0.59 -17.64 -4.28
N ASN A 117 -0.15 -17.54 -3.16
CA ASN A 117 0.23 -18.22 -1.92
C ASN A 117 -0.91 -18.98 -1.23
N GLY A 118 -2.14 -18.86 -1.72
CA GLY A 118 -3.32 -19.54 -1.16
C GLY A 118 -3.83 -18.94 0.16
N ARG A 119 -3.28 -17.84 0.63
CA ARG A 119 -3.68 -17.20 1.89
C ARG A 119 -4.91 -16.33 1.68
N VAL A 120 -5.76 -16.25 2.70
CA VAL A 120 -6.89 -15.33 2.75
C VAL A 120 -6.55 -14.23 3.75
N ASN A 121 -6.23 -13.04 3.24
CA ASN A 121 -5.91 -11.90 4.07
C ASN A 121 -7.19 -11.27 4.62
N ARG A 122 -7.11 -10.70 5.83
CA ARG A 122 -8.19 -9.90 6.38
C ARG A 122 -8.03 -8.43 5.97
N ARG A 123 -9.16 -7.80 5.72
CA ARG A 123 -9.24 -6.40 5.28
C ARG A 123 -9.48 -5.50 6.49
N TYR A 124 -8.42 -5.04 7.12
CA TYR A 124 -8.48 -4.11 8.24
C TYR A 124 -8.58 -2.68 7.72
N MET A 125 -9.64 -1.98 8.10
CA MET A 125 -9.89 -0.62 7.68
C MET A 125 -9.67 0.32 8.86
N THR A 126 -8.83 1.34 8.69
CA THR A 126 -8.54 2.31 9.74
C THR A 126 -8.34 3.71 9.17
N SER A 127 -8.31 4.72 10.04
CA SER A 127 -8.00 6.08 9.61
C SER A 127 -6.56 6.19 9.11
N LEU A 128 -6.31 7.12 8.19
CA LEU A 128 -4.93 7.42 7.77
C LEU A 128 -4.03 7.88 8.92
N ALA A 129 -4.60 8.55 9.93
CA ALA A 129 -3.84 8.95 11.11
C ALA A 129 -3.37 7.76 11.95
N ALA A 130 -4.16 6.69 12.04
CA ALA A 130 -3.83 5.49 12.82
C ALA A 130 -2.97 4.48 12.06
N ALA A 131 -3.04 4.47 10.73
CA ALA A 131 -2.40 3.47 9.88
C ALA A 131 -0.88 3.33 10.09
N PRO A 132 -0.08 4.41 10.22
CA PRO A 132 1.36 4.28 10.46
C PRO A 132 1.68 3.50 11.75
N GLY A 133 0.89 3.69 12.79
CA GLY A 133 1.03 2.95 14.05
C GLY A 133 0.72 1.47 13.90
N VAL A 134 -0.33 1.13 13.15
CA VAL A 134 -0.71 -0.26 12.83
C VAL A 134 0.40 -0.95 12.03
N LEU A 135 0.94 -0.26 11.03
CA LEU A 135 2.03 -0.76 10.19
C LEU A 135 3.39 -0.82 10.92
N GLY A 136 3.56 -0.04 11.98
CA GLY A 136 4.82 0.04 12.70
C GLY A 136 5.95 0.72 11.91
N TRP A 137 5.62 1.64 11.01
CA TRP A 137 6.59 2.23 10.07
C TRP A 137 7.18 3.57 10.53
N GLY A 138 6.78 4.09 11.68
CA GLY A 138 7.33 5.33 12.24
C GLY A 138 7.16 6.55 11.32
N GLN A 139 8.15 7.45 11.33
CA GLN A 139 8.12 8.69 10.54
C GLN A 139 7.96 8.50 9.03
N PRO A 140 8.61 7.53 8.37
CA PRO A 140 8.35 7.26 6.95
C PRO A 140 6.89 6.88 6.69
N GLY A 141 6.28 6.09 7.55
CA GLY A 141 4.87 5.75 7.44
C GLY A 141 3.94 6.94 7.62
N GLU A 142 4.25 7.83 8.56
CA GLU A 142 3.51 9.08 8.76
C GLU A 142 3.61 10.00 7.53
N ALA A 143 4.78 10.12 6.92
CA ALA A 143 4.97 10.91 5.71
C ALA A 143 4.16 10.35 4.53
N GLN A 144 4.14 9.04 4.37
CA GLN A 144 3.33 8.36 3.35
C GLN A 144 1.84 8.57 3.58
N ALA A 145 1.37 8.44 4.83
CA ALA A 145 -0.03 8.65 5.18
C ALA A 145 -0.48 10.10 4.91
N ARG A 146 0.37 11.08 5.19
CA ARG A 146 0.10 12.49 4.84
C ARG A 146 -0.04 12.68 3.33
N ALA A 147 0.86 12.09 2.54
CA ALA A 147 0.78 12.17 1.08
C ALA A 147 -0.50 11.49 0.55
N ALA A 148 -0.89 10.36 1.10
CA ALA A 148 -2.15 9.69 0.77
C ALA A 148 -3.37 10.54 1.15
N ALA A 149 -3.34 11.21 2.30
CA ALA A 149 -4.40 12.13 2.72
C ALA A 149 -4.54 13.32 1.77
N GLU A 150 -3.44 13.89 1.30
CA GLU A 150 -3.48 14.96 0.29
C GLU A 150 -4.11 14.50 -1.02
N ALA A 151 -3.77 13.31 -1.50
CA ALA A 151 -4.39 12.72 -2.68
C ALA A 151 -5.91 12.52 -2.45
N GLY A 152 -6.29 11.97 -1.30
CA GLY A 152 -7.69 11.80 -0.93
C GLY A 152 -8.47 13.11 -0.89
N ARG A 153 -7.91 14.17 -0.34
CA ARG A 153 -8.54 15.50 -0.32
C ARG A 153 -8.73 16.06 -1.73
N ARG A 154 -7.73 15.92 -2.60
CA ARG A 154 -7.85 16.33 -4.01
C ARG A 154 -8.98 15.59 -4.73
N TRP A 155 -9.25 14.35 -4.34
CA TRP A 155 -10.35 13.55 -4.89
C TRP A 155 -11.69 13.79 -4.17
N GLY A 156 -11.73 14.67 -3.18
CA GLY A 156 -12.96 14.96 -2.43
C GLY A 156 -13.35 13.87 -1.44
N LEU A 157 -12.43 12.99 -1.04
CA LEU A 157 -12.71 11.91 -0.10
C LEU A 157 -12.68 12.40 1.36
N PRO A 158 -13.49 11.82 2.26
CA PRO A 158 -13.60 12.26 3.65
C PRO A 158 -12.46 11.72 4.54
N VAL A 159 -11.20 11.89 4.10
CA VAL A 159 -10.01 11.33 4.78
C VAL A 159 -9.70 11.98 6.12
N ASP A 160 -10.24 13.17 6.39
CA ASP A 160 -10.04 13.89 7.66
C ASP A 160 -11.14 13.62 8.67
N ARG A 161 -12.16 12.83 8.31
CA ARG A 161 -13.23 12.46 9.24
C ARG A 161 -12.74 11.43 10.26
N PRO A 162 -13.10 11.57 11.53
CA PRO A 162 -12.91 10.49 12.49
C PRO A 162 -13.63 9.23 12.01
N ALA A 163 -12.93 8.11 11.99
CA ALA A 163 -13.49 6.82 11.60
C ALA A 163 -12.95 5.72 12.51
N ALA A 164 -13.85 4.91 13.06
CA ALA A 164 -13.48 3.76 13.87
C ALA A 164 -12.85 2.68 12.97
N ALA A 165 -11.83 2.01 13.50
CA ALA A 165 -11.23 0.86 12.83
C ALA A 165 -12.18 -0.34 12.85
N GLY A 166 -12.07 -1.20 11.85
CA GLY A 166 -12.84 -2.43 11.75
C GLY A 166 -12.45 -3.25 10.53
N TYR A 167 -13.04 -4.43 10.42
CA TYR A 167 -12.78 -5.34 9.30
C TYR A 167 -13.91 -5.26 8.28
N GLU A 168 -13.54 -5.35 7.00
CA GLU A 168 -14.46 -5.59 5.88
C GLU A 168 -14.36 -7.05 5.48
N ASP A 169 -15.42 -7.80 5.71
CA ASP A 169 -15.48 -9.25 5.42
C ASP A 169 -16.25 -9.56 4.13
#